data_9cd4849beb1a22dc2304850dcd016ad4
#
_entry.id   9cd4849beb1a22dc2304850dcd016ad4
#
_cell.length_a   1.000
_cell.length_b   1.000
_cell.length_c   1.000
_cell.angle_alpha   90.00
_cell.angle_beta   90.00
_cell.angle_gamma   90.00
#
_symmetry.space_group_name_H-M   'P 1'
#
loop_
_entity.id
_entity.type
_entity.pdbx_description
1 polymer ?
#
loop_
_entity_poly.entity_id
_entity_poly.type
_entity_poly.pdbx_seq_one_letter_code
_entity_poly.pdbx_strand_id
1 'polypeptide(L)'
;MKKNSCCSSKQIIIFVEGDTDEVFFKALLDYYKSSSQVPLTPCEVINLKGVTRYTSKLLAKLRNEILPEAKRKNTSIQTICCTYDTDVFEVRNPLIVNWDSIRSKIKRMGVESFIRIGVSSSIEDWILDDIEGICSYLKLK
;
A
#
# COMPACT_ATOMS: atom_id res chain seq x y z
N MET A 1 -11.67 37.50 11.23
CA MET A 1 -11.69 36.13 11.76
C MET A 1 -10.61 35.30 11.04
N LYS A 2 -9.56 34.95 11.75
CA LYS A 2 -8.59 33.99 11.21
C LYS A 2 -9.27 32.62 11.15
N LYS A 3 -9.53 32.11 9.96
CA LYS A 3 -9.90 30.69 9.78
C LYS A 3 -8.69 29.88 10.26
N ASN A 4 -8.78 29.30 11.44
CA ASN A 4 -7.89 28.22 11.83
C ASN A 4 -8.09 27.13 10.79
N SER A 5 -7.19 27.05 9.82
CA SER A 5 -7.07 25.88 8.96
C SER A 5 -6.64 24.74 9.89
N CYS A 6 -7.62 23.98 10.36
CA CYS A 6 -7.37 22.71 11.03
C CYS A 6 -6.62 21.87 10.01
N CYS A 7 -5.30 21.78 10.16
CA CYS A 7 -4.46 20.97 9.27
C CYS A 7 -4.85 19.52 9.52
N SER A 8 -5.67 18.95 8.64
CA SER A 8 -6.04 17.55 8.74
C SER A 8 -4.79 16.69 8.66
N SER A 9 -4.65 15.73 9.55
CA SER A 9 -3.54 14.78 9.48
C SER A 9 -3.61 13.99 8.17
N LYS A 10 -2.44 13.73 7.58
CA LYS A 10 -2.33 12.98 6.31
C LYS A 10 -2.06 11.52 6.59
N GLN A 11 -2.57 10.65 5.74
CA GLN A 11 -2.40 9.21 5.83
C GLN A 11 -2.06 8.61 4.47
N ILE A 12 -1.26 7.55 4.47
CA ILE A 12 -0.92 6.73 3.31
C ILE A 12 -1.57 5.37 3.46
N ILE A 13 -2.21 4.87 2.41
CA ILE A 13 -2.77 3.52 2.37
C ILE A 13 -1.97 2.68 1.39
N ILE A 14 -1.54 1.51 1.83
CA ILE A 14 -0.83 0.53 1.01
C ILE A 14 -1.72 -0.70 0.83
N PHE A 15 -2.18 -0.91 -0.38
CA PHE A 15 -2.91 -2.13 -0.73
C PHE A 15 -1.96 -3.22 -1.14
N VAL A 16 -2.15 -4.39 -0.59
CA VAL A 16 -1.36 -5.60 -0.89
C VAL A 16 -2.27 -6.73 -1.35
N GLU A 17 -1.68 -7.68 -2.04
CA GLU A 17 -2.38 -8.79 -2.69
C GLU A 17 -2.70 -9.94 -1.74
N GLY A 18 -1.77 -10.28 -0.85
CA GLY A 18 -1.84 -11.48 -0.03
C GLY A 18 -1.24 -11.33 1.37
N ASP A 19 -1.32 -12.42 2.13
CA ASP A 19 -0.94 -12.44 3.54
C ASP A 19 0.58 -12.25 3.76
N THR A 20 1.41 -12.82 2.89
CA THR A 20 2.87 -12.65 2.94
C THR A 20 3.26 -11.20 2.72
N ASP A 21 2.67 -10.55 1.72
CA ASP A 21 2.89 -9.12 1.45
C ASP A 21 2.48 -8.26 2.64
N GLU A 22 1.35 -8.57 3.26
CA GLU A 22 0.86 -7.84 4.43
C GLU A 22 1.86 -7.90 5.58
N VAL A 23 2.34 -9.09 5.92
CA VAL A 23 3.33 -9.28 6.99
C VAL A 23 4.63 -8.55 6.67
N PHE A 24 5.11 -8.67 5.43
CA PHE A 24 6.34 -8.01 4.98
C PHE A 24 6.26 -6.49 5.08
N PHE A 25 5.23 -5.89 4.50
CA PHE A 25 5.10 -4.42 4.49
C PHE A 25 4.82 -3.85 5.88
N LYS A 26 4.07 -4.54 6.73
CA LYS A 26 3.89 -4.14 8.14
C LYS A 26 5.21 -4.16 8.91
N ALA A 27 5.99 -5.22 8.76
CA ALA A 27 7.31 -5.33 9.40
C ALA A 27 8.27 -4.23 8.91
N LEU A 28 8.27 -3.95 7.61
CA LEU A 28 9.08 -2.90 7.00
C LEU A 28 8.71 -1.51 7.54
N LEU A 29 7.42 -1.22 7.65
CA LEU A 29 6.94 0.04 8.22
C LEU A 29 7.31 0.18 9.69
N ASP A 30 7.19 -0.87 10.47
CA ASP A 30 7.57 -0.87 11.89
C ASP A 30 9.08 -0.63 12.06
N TYR A 31 9.89 -1.24 11.21
CA TYR A 31 11.33 -0.98 11.17
C TYR A 31 11.64 0.50 10.90
N TYR A 32 11.04 1.09 9.89
CA TYR A 32 11.26 2.51 9.58
C TYR A 32 10.74 3.44 10.67
N LYS A 33 9.62 3.13 11.31
CA LYS A 33 9.10 3.91 12.43
C LYS A 33 10.06 3.93 13.62
N SER A 34 10.68 2.79 13.92
CA SER A 34 11.62 2.66 15.05
C SER A 34 13.01 3.22 14.75
N SER A 35 13.44 3.23 13.49
CA SER A 35 14.78 3.67 13.07
C SER A 35 14.83 5.12 12.57
N SER A 36 13.71 5.71 12.22
CA SER A 36 13.66 7.09 11.73
C SER A 36 13.78 8.11 12.87
N GLN A 37 14.60 9.14 12.65
CA GLN A 37 14.73 10.27 13.58
C GLN A 37 13.64 11.32 13.39
N VAL A 38 12.87 11.24 12.32
CA VAL A 38 11.75 12.13 11.97
C VAL A 38 10.45 11.36 12.01
N PRO A 39 9.36 11.98 12.48
CA PRO A 39 8.04 11.37 12.42
C PRO A 39 7.66 11.02 10.97
N LEU A 40 7.24 9.78 10.76
CA LEU A 40 6.74 9.34 9.46
C LEU A 40 5.25 9.61 9.32
N THR A 41 4.81 9.88 8.08
CA THR A 41 3.37 9.92 7.79
C THR A 41 2.74 8.57 8.12
N PRO A 42 1.62 8.52 8.85
CA PRO A 42 0.95 7.28 9.17
C PRO A 42 0.61 6.47 7.91
N CYS A 43 0.96 5.21 7.92
CA CYS A 43 0.69 4.25 6.84
C CYS A 43 -0.16 3.10 7.36
N GLU A 44 -1.14 2.69 6.59
CA GLU A 44 -1.95 1.50 6.84
C GLU A 44 -1.80 0.52 5.69
N VAL A 45 -1.56 -0.75 6.02
CA VAL A 45 -1.48 -1.85 5.04
C VAL A 45 -2.82 -2.57 5.01
N ILE A 46 -3.40 -2.69 3.83
CA ILE A 46 -4.69 -3.35 3.62
C ILE A 46 -4.54 -4.50 2.64
N ASN A 47 -4.85 -5.71 3.11
CA ASN A 47 -4.80 -6.93 2.32
C ASN A 47 -6.12 -7.12 1.56
N LEU A 48 -6.04 -7.17 0.24
CA LEU A 48 -7.20 -7.38 -0.64
C LEU A 48 -7.55 -8.87 -0.83
N LYS A 49 -6.69 -9.76 -0.40
CA LYS A 49 -6.89 -11.23 -0.44
C LYS A 49 -7.28 -11.75 -1.82
N GLY A 50 -6.39 -11.58 -2.77
CA GLY A 50 -6.47 -12.17 -4.09
C GLY A 50 -6.33 -11.20 -5.26
N VAL A 51 -5.86 -11.76 -6.37
CA VAL A 51 -5.52 -11.04 -7.60
C VAL A 51 -6.76 -10.72 -8.43
N THR A 52 -7.67 -11.67 -8.55
CA THR A 52 -8.81 -11.61 -9.49
C THR A 52 -9.80 -10.48 -9.20
N ARG A 53 -9.87 -10.03 -7.96
CA ARG A 53 -10.76 -8.96 -7.53
C ARG A 53 -10.01 -7.71 -7.06
N TYR A 54 -8.74 -7.58 -7.41
CA TYR A 54 -7.88 -6.50 -6.93
C TYR A 54 -8.51 -5.12 -7.17
N THR A 55 -8.87 -4.81 -8.41
CA THR A 55 -9.44 -3.51 -8.77
C THR A 55 -10.78 -3.24 -8.08
N SER A 56 -11.71 -4.18 -8.17
CA SER A 56 -13.07 -3.98 -7.63
C SER A 56 -13.06 -3.87 -6.10
N LYS A 57 -12.29 -4.71 -5.42
CA LYS A 57 -12.13 -4.65 -3.96
C LYS A 57 -11.45 -3.37 -3.50
N LEU A 58 -10.38 -2.95 -4.17
CA LEU A 58 -9.67 -1.72 -3.86
C LEU A 58 -10.60 -0.51 -3.91
N LEU A 59 -11.28 -0.33 -5.03
CA LEU A 59 -12.16 0.81 -5.24
C LEU A 59 -13.36 0.80 -4.29
N ALA A 60 -13.95 -0.37 -4.05
CA ALA A 60 -15.06 -0.53 -3.10
C ALA A 60 -14.62 -0.21 -1.67
N LYS A 61 -13.48 -0.73 -1.25
CA LYS A 61 -12.93 -0.49 0.10
C LYS A 61 -12.57 0.98 0.30
N LEU A 62 -11.93 1.59 -0.70
CA LEU A 62 -11.59 3.01 -0.65
C LEU A 62 -12.83 3.88 -0.51
N ARG A 63 -13.84 3.65 -1.35
CA ARG A 63 -15.08 4.45 -1.39
C ARG A 63 -15.95 4.26 -0.16
N ASN A 64 -16.14 3.02 0.28
CA ASN A 64 -17.16 2.66 1.26
C ASN A 64 -16.64 2.63 2.70
N GLU A 65 -15.34 2.43 2.90
CA GLU A 65 -14.75 2.28 4.23
C GLU A 65 -13.68 3.35 4.52
N ILE A 66 -12.65 3.45 3.70
CA ILE A 66 -11.44 4.24 4.01
C ILE A 66 -11.72 5.73 3.97
N LEU A 67 -12.30 6.24 2.89
CA LEU A 67 -12.59 7.67 2.75
C LEU A 67 -13.64 8.16 3.76
N PRO A 68 -14.75 7.44 4.01
CA PRO A 68 -15.69 7.82 5.06
C PRO A 68 -15.07 7.84 6.46
N GLU A 69 -14.23 6.85 6.78
CA GLU A 69 -13.52 6.79 8.06
C GLU A 69 -12.52 7.93 8.23
N ALA A 70 -11.74 8.22 7.20
CA ALA A 70 -10.81 9.33 7.19
C ALA A 70 -11.54 10.66 7.43
N LYS A 71 -12.66 10.88 6.76
CA LYS A 71 -13.49 12.07 6.97
C LYS A 71 -14.00 12.17 8.41
N ARG A 72 -14.46 11.06 8.99
CA ARG A 72 -14.93 11.01 10.37
C ARG A 72 -13.83 11.35 11.37
N LYS A 73 -12.60 10.90 11.12
CA LYS A 73 -11.42 11.16 11.96
C LYS A 73 -10.72 12.49 11.65
N ASN A 74 -11.27 13.30 10.74
CA ASN A 74 -10.63 14.52 10.25
C ASN A 74 -9.20 14.28 9.73
N THR A 75 -9.01 13.17 9.02
CA THR A 75 -7.78 12.84 8.31
C THR A 75 -8.02 12.88 6.81
N SER A 76 -6.98 13.05 6.02
CA SER A 76 -7.03 12.98 4.56
C SER A 76 -6.13 11.88 4.04
N ILE A 77 -6.58 11.17 3.02
CA ILE A 77 -5.74 10.19 2.33
C ILE A 77 -4.88 10.94 1.32
N GLN A 78 -3.58 11.03 1.60
CA GLN A 78 -2.62 11.69 0.74
C GLN A 78 -2.23 10.83 -0.45
N THR A 79 -1.92 9.57 -0.20
CA THR A 79 -1.36 8.65 -1.19
C THR A 79 -1.99 7.27 -1.06
N ILE A 80 -2.31 6.69 -2.19
CA ILE A 80 -2.65 5.28 -2.33
C ILE A 80 -1.48 4.58 -3.01
N CYS A 81 -0.93 3.57 -2.38
CA CYS A 81 0.06 2.68 -2.97
C CYS A 81 -0.57 1.32 -3.27
N CYS A 82 -0.26 0.77 -4.43
CA CYS A 82 -0.65 -0.58 -4.81
C CYS A 82 0.59 -1.42 -5.05
N THR A 83 0.77 -2.48 -4.27
CA THR A 83 1.83 -3.46 -4.48
C THR A 83 1.31 -4.62 -5.29
N TYR A 84 2.13 -5.17 -6.16
CA TYR A 84 1.76 -6.29 -7.02
C TYR A 84 2.98 -7.06 -7.50
N ASP A 85 2.80 -8.35 -7.73
CA ASP A 85 3.84 -9.19 -8.32
C ASP A 85 3.86 -9.01 -9.84
N THR A 86 5.01 -8.59 -10.39
CA THR A 86 5.11 -8.28 -11.83
C THR A 86 4.92 -9.49 -12.71
N ASP A 87 5.30 -10.66 -12.27
CA ASP A 87 5.12 -11.92 -13.02
C ASP A 87 3.65 -12.30 -13.23
N VAL A 88 2.77 -11.91 -12.32
CA VAL A 88 1.34 -12.17 -12.40
C VAL A 88 0.60 -11.05 -13.14
N PHE A 89 0.92 -9.78 -12.84
CA PHE A 89 0.13 -8.63 -13.28
C PHE A 89 0.56 -8.05 -14.63
N GLU A 90 1.82 -8.25 -15.03
CA GLU A 90 2.36 -7.63 -16.24
C GLU A 90 2.50 -8.58 -17.43
N VAL A 91 2.51 -9.89 -17.18
CA VAL A 91 2.73 -10.93 -18.22
C VAL A 91 1.46 -11.29 -18.98
N ARG A 92 0.29 -11.07 -18.41
CA ARG A 92 -0.99 -11.42 -19.03
C ARG A 92 -1.46 -10.38 -20.02
N ASN A 93 -2.04 -10.85 -21.14
CA ASN A 93 -2.72 -10.00 -22.13
C ASN A 93 -4.17 -10.49 -22.33
N PRO A 94 -5.23 -9.69 -22.00
CA PRO A 94 -5.11 -8.36 -21.41
C PRO A 94 -4.58 -8.38 -19.98
N LEU A 95 -4.02 -7.25 -19.55
CA LEU A 95 -3.55 -7.10 -18.16
C LEU A 95 -4.70 -7.34 -17.17
N ILE A 96 -4.39 -7.99 -16.04
CA ILE A 96 -5.38 -8.25 -14.97
C ILE A 96 -5.95 -6.95 -14.42
N VAL A 97 -5.11 -5.91 -14.33
CA VAL A 97 -5.47 -4.61 -13.77
C VAL A 97 -5.19 -3.50 -14.77
N ASN A 98 -6.18 -2.68 -15.03
CA ASN A 98 -6.01 -1.44 -15.78
C ASN A 98 -5.63 -0.30 -14.82
N TRP A 99 -4.34 -0.08 -14.69
CA TRP A 99 -3.77 0.89 -13.74
C TRP A 99 -4.16 2.34 -14.05
N ASP A 100 -4.29 2.70 -15.32
CA ASP A 100 -4.69 4.06 -15.70
C ASP A 100 -6.13 4.35 -15.30
N SER A 101 -7.00 3.37 -15.44
CA SER A 101 -8.39 3.47 -14.96
C SER A 101 -8.46 3.63 -13.44
N ILE A 102 -7.68 2.84 -12.70
CA ILE A 102 -7.58 2.96 -11.23
C ILE A 102 -7.09 4.34 -10.83
N ARG A 103 -6.01 4.80 -11.42
CA ARG A 103 -5.44 6.14 -11.15
C ARG A 103 -6.48 7.23 -11.34
N SER A 104 -7.19 7.20 -12.46
CA SER A 104 -8.22 8.20 -12.77
C SER A 104 -9.35 8.19 -11.75
N LYS A 105 -9.81 7.01 -11.34
CA LYS A 105 -10.89 6.86 -10.36
C LYS A 105 -10.46 7.32 -8.97
N ILE A 106 -9.24 7.01 -8.55
CA ILE A 106 -8.67 7.43 -7.27
C ILE A 106 -8.54 8.96 -7.22
N LYS A 107 -8.05 9.57 -8.29
CA LYS A 107 -7.98 11.05 -8.38
C LYS A 107 -9.35 11.72 -8.28
N ARG A 108 -10.37 11.15 -8.93
CA ARG A 108 -11.75 11.66 -8.83
C ARG A 108 -12.32 11.57 -7.41
N MET A 109 -11.82 10.65 -6.58
CA MET A 109 -12.19 10.53 -5.18
C MET A 109 -11.47 11.55 -4.27
N GLY A 110 -10.59 12.39 -4.81
CA GLY A 110 -9.90 13.44 -4.07
C GLY A 110 -8.56 13.04 -3.47
N VAL A 111 -8.00 11.90 -3.85
CA VAL A 111 -6.66 11.47 -3.42
C VAL A 111 -5.59 12.13 -4.30
N GLU A 112 -4.62 12.78 -3.69
CA GLU A 112 -3.60 13.56 -4.40
C GLU A 112 -2.65 12.69 -5.23
N SER A 113 -2.21 11.55 -4.68
CA SER A 113 -1.14 10.75 -5.25
C SER A 113 -1.49 9.27 -5.31
N PHE A 114 -1.06 8.63 -6.41
CA PHE A 114 -1.20 7.20 -6.63
C PHE A 114 0.15 6.62 -7.07
N ILE A 115 0.62 5.59 -6.37
CA ILE A 115 1.91 4.95 -6.61
C ILE A 115 1.71 3.45 -6.81
N ARG A 116 2.34 2.90 -7.84
CA ARG A 116 2.46 1.46 -8.05
C ARG A 116 3.80 0.97 -7.56
N ILE A 117 3.82 -0.13 -6.84
CA ILE A 117 5.04 -0.79 -6.39
C ILE A 117 5.04 -2.19 -6.99
N GLY A 118 5.71 -2.34 -8.12
CA GLY A 118 5.94 -3.63 -8.76
C GLY A 118 7.06 -4.39 -8.06
N VAL A 119 6.74 -5.54 -7.49
CA VAL A 119 7.71 -6.45 -6.91
C VAL A 119 8.21 -7.38 -8.00
N SER A 120 9.52 -7.34 -8.31
CA SER A 120 10.11 -8.23 -9.30
C SER A 120 9.94 -9.68 -8.88
N SER A 121 9.26 -10.45 -9.70
CA SER A 121 8.80 -11.82 -9.43
C SER A 121 7.86 -11.89 -8.23
N SER A 122 8.34 -11.96 -7.00
CA SER A 122 7.52 -12.02 -5.79
C SER A 122 8.25 -11.46 -4.57
N ILE A 123 7.50 -11.23 -3.49
CA ILE A 123 8.09 -10.84 -2.19
C ILE A 123 9.01 -11.94 -1.67
N GLU A 124 8.64 -13.19 -1.90
CA GLU A 124 9.45 -14.35 -1.51
C GLU A 124 10.82 -14.34 -2.19
N ASP A 125 10.88 -13.97 -3.47
CA ASP A 125 12.13 -13.82 -4.21
C ASP A 125 13.00 -12.69 -3.64
N TRP A 126 12.40 -11.58 -3.28
CA TRP A 126 13.13 -10.49 -2.63
C TRP A 126 13.75 -10.92 -1.30
N ILE A 127 13.02 -11.72 -0.51
CA ILE A 127 13.53 -12.26 0.74
C ILE A 127 14.69 -13.23 0.48
N LEU A 128 14.57 -14.09 -0.56
CA LEU A 128 15.62 -15.05 -0.92
C LEU A 128 16.87 -14.40 -1.50
N ASP A 129 16.78 -13.22 -2.08
CA ASP A 129 17.94 -12.47 -2.57
C ASP A 129 18.93 -12.08 -1.46
N ASP A 130 18.47 -11.96 -0.22
CA ASP A 130 19.32 -11.72 0.97
C ASP A 130 19.27 -12.90 1.94
N ILE A 131 19.66 -14.06 1.47
CA ILE A 131 19.64 -15.28 2.29
C ILE A 131 20.55 -15.18 3.52
N GLU A 132 21.69 -14.49 3.40
CA GLU A 132 22.60 -14.27 4.51
C GLU A 132 21.96 -13.39 5.60
N GLY A 133 21.28 -12.33 5.21
CA GLY A 133 20.52 -11.48 6.11
C GLY A 133 19.39 -12.23 6.80
N ILE A 134 18.68 -13.09 6.08
CA ILE A 134 17.63 -13.95 6.65
C ILE A 134 18.21 -14.92 7.68
N CYS A 135 19.30 -15.62 7.34
CA CYS A 135 19.95 -16.55 8.27
C CYS A 135 20.42 -15.83 9.52
N SER A 136 21.00 -14.65 9.38
CA SER A 136 21.43 -13.81 10.51
C SER A 136 20.25 -13.40 11.38
N TYR A 137 19.17 -12.94 10.78
CA TYR A 137 17.94 -12.55 11.50
C TYR A 137 17.32 -13.72 12.27
N LEU A 138 17.26 -14.90 11.66
CA LEU A 138 16.71 -16.11 12.27
C LEU A 138 17.71 -16.82 13.19
N LYS A 139 18.93 -16.30 13.32
CA LYS A 139 20.03 -16.92 14.09
C LYS A 139 20.35 -18.35 13.65
N LEU A 140 20.20 -18.61 12.38
CA LEU A 140 20.59 -19.88 11.76
C LEU A 140 22.10 -19.87 11.48
N LYS A 141 22.75 -21.02 11.65
CA LYS A 141 24.17 -21.21 11.34
C LYS A 141 24.36 -21.78 9.95
#